data_4fc4bb833e824274320dabcbb74da25d
#
_entry.id   4fc4bb833e824274320dabcbb74da25d
#
_cell.length_a   1.000
_cell.length_b   1.000
_cell.length_c   1.000
_cell.angle_alpha   90.00
_cell.angle_beta   90.00
_cell.angle_gamma   90.00
#
_symmetry.space_group_name_H-M   'P 1'
#
loop_
_entity.id
_entity.type
_entity.pdbx_description
1 polymer ?
#
loop_
_entity_poly.entity_id
_entity_poly.type
_entity_poly.pdbx_seq_one_letter_code
_entity_poly.pdbx_strand_id
1 'polypeptide(L)'
;PSVGAAAPQAAPPVQIVLVSDTERFKRGTPETKSEWGALDAGIVSQNISLFCAATGLKTVPRAMMDKARIKELLKLTDAQTVFLNHPVGYAK
;
A
#
# COMPACT_ATOMS: atom_id res chain seq x y z
N PRO A 1 0.22 12.29 -13.45
CA PRO A 1 -0.12 12.19 -12.04
C PRO A 1 0.32 10.87 -11.44
N SER A 2 0.65 10.89 -10.19
CA SER A 2 1.06 9.68 -9.49
C SER A 2 -0.12 8.75 -9.23
N VAL A 3 0.07 7.46 -9.49
CA VAL A 3 -0.88 6.44 -9.12
C VAL A 3 -0.88 6.32 -7.59
N GLY A 4 -2.06 6.33 -6.98
CA GLY A 4 -2.19 6.25 -5.54
C GLY A 4 -2.01 7.55 -4.77
N ALA A 5 -1.61 8.62 -5.42
CA ALA A 5 -1.57 9.92 -4.77
C ALA A 5 -2.95 10.56 -4.82
N ALA A 6 -3.36 11.22 -3.74
CA ALA A 6 -4.56 12.04 -3.75
C ALA A 6 -4.22 13.37 -4.42
N ALA A 7 -4.97 13.73 -5.46
CA ALA A 7 -4.81 15.03 -6.09
C ALA A 7 -5.33 16.13 -5.13
N PRO A 8 -4.79 17.34 -5.14
CA PRO A 8 -3.77 17.88 -6.04
C PRO A 8 -2.37 17.92 -5.42
N GLN A 9 -2.00 16.95 -4.67
CA GLN A 9 -0.72 16.93 -3.98
C GLN A 9 0.44 16.83 -4.97
N ALA A 10 1.58 17.42 -4.59
CA ALA A 10 2.79 17.25 -5.33
C ALA A 10 3.19 15.76 -5.35
N ALA A 11 3.69 15.29 -6.49
CA ALA A 11 4.11 13.90 -6.60
C ALA A 11 5.32 13.65 -5.71
N PRO A 12 5.25 12.68 -4.80
CA PRO A 12 6.40 12.29 -4.00
C PRO A 12 7.44 11.56 -4.87
N PRO A 13 8.73 11.55 -4.44
CA PRO A 13 9.76 10.81 -5.18
C PRO A 13 9.50 9.31 -5.25
N VAL A 14 8.86 8.73 -4.24
CA VAL A 14 8.61 7.30 -4.15
C VAL A 14 7.20 7.05 -3.67
N GLN A 15 6.57 6.03 -4.24
CA GLN A 15 5.30 5.52 -3.74
C GLN A 15 5.43 4.03 -3.51
N ILE A 16 5.08 3.59 -2.31
CA ILE A 16 5.11 2.18 -1.94
C ILE A 16 3.68 1.69 -1.88
N VAL A 17 3.35 0.68 -2.70
CA VAL A 17 2.01 0.09 -2.73
C VAL A 17 2.06 -1.26 -2.02
N LEU A 18 1.20 -1.45 -1.03
CA LEU A 18 1.14 -2.68 -0.26
C LEU A 18 0.06 -3.59 -0.85
N VAL A 19 0.49 -4.75 -1.32
CA VAL A 19 -0.37 -5.73 -1.99
C VAL A 19 -0.31 -7.04 -1.22
N SER A 20 -1.47 -7.63 -0.96
CA SER A 20 -1.54 -8.98 -0.39
C SER A 20 -1.93 -9.97 -1.48
N ASP A 21 -1.24 -11.10 -1.52
CA ASP A 21 -1.54 -12.19 -2.43
C ASP A 21 -2.18 -13.32 -1.64
N THR A 22 -3.49 -13.51 -1.81
CA THR A 22 -4.24 -14.51 -1.05
C THR A 22 -3.88 -15.94 -1.42
N GLU A 23 -3.26 -16.18 -2.57
CA GLU A 23 -2.77 -17.50 -2.92
C GLU A 23 -1.61 -17.96 -2.05
N ARG A 24 -0.95 -17.02 -1.37
CA ARG A 24 0.14 -17.34 -0.44
C ARG A 24 -0.35 -17.91 0.88
N PHE A 25 -1.62 -17.73 1.21
CA PHE A 25 -2.22 -18.31 2.42
C PHE A 25 -2.68 -19.73 2.11
N LYS A 26 -2.16 -20.71 2.83
CA LYS A 26 -2.48 -22.11 2.61
C LYS A 26 -3.78 -22.55 3.29
N ARG A 27 -4.29 -21.75 4.21
CA ARG A 27 -5.49 -22.05 4.99
C ARG A 27 -6.40 -20.84 5.04
N GLY A 28 -7.66 -21.08 5.30
CA GLY A 28 -8.64 -20.03 5.54
C GLY A 28 -9.60 -19.84 4.39
N THR A 29 -10.71 -19.17 4.69
CA THR A 29 -11.71 -18.77 3.70
C THR A 29 -11.23 -17.53 2.95
N PRO A 30 -11.87 -17.17 1.81
CA PRO A 30 -11.50 -15.92 1.13
C PRO A 30 -11.62 -14.70 2.05
N GLU A 31 -12.64 -14.63 2.89
CA GLU A 31 -12.82 -13.53 3.84
C GLU A 31 -11.70 -13.49 4.88
N THR A 32 -11.34 -14.63 5.43
CA THR A 32 -10.26 -14.73 6.41
C THR A 32 -8.90 -14.35 5.80
N LYS A 33 -8.65 -14.80 4.57
CA LYS A 33 -7.41 -14.45 3.88
C LYS A 33 -7.32 -12.95 3.61
N SER A 34 -8.44 -12.33 3.24
CA SER A 34 -8.49 -10.89 3.04
C SER A 34 -8.21 -10.14 4.34
N GLU A 35 -8.79 -10.59 5.45
CA GLU A 35 -8.57 -10.00 6.76
C GLU A 35 -7.10 -10.12 7.17
N TRP A 36 -6.50 -11.29 7.02
CA TRP A 36 -5.07 -11.50 7.33
C TRP A 36 -4.19 -10.62 6.46
N GLY A 37 -4.51 -10.50 5.19
CA GLY A 37 -3.77 -9.63 4.27
C GLY A 37 -3.83 -8.18 4.71
N ALA A 38 -5.00 -7.71 5.15
CA ALA A 38 -5.17 -6.35 5.63
C ALA A 38 -4.38 -6.11 6.92
N LEU A 39 -4.37 -7.08 7.84
CA LEU A 39 -3.59 -6.98 9.07
C LEU A 39 -2.09 -6.92 8.78
N ASP A 40 -1.61 -7.77 7.89
CA ASP A 40 -0.21 -7.77 7.49
C ASP A 40 0.17 -6.44 6.83
N ALA A 41 -0.68 -5.91 5.96
CA ALA A 41 -0.45 -4.62 5.33
C ALA A 41 -0.35 -3.50 6.37
N GLY A 42 -1.19 -3.55 7.41
CA GLY A 42 -1.13 -2.58 8.51
C GLY A 42 0.19 -2.64 9.27
N ILE A 43 0.69 -3.85 9.55
CA ILE A 43 1.98 -4.04 10.23
C ILE A 43 3.12 -3.49 9.38
N VAL A 44 3.15 -3.82 8.09
CA VAL A 44 4.17 -3.32 7.18
C VAL A 44 4.09 -1.80 7.07
N SER A 45 2.87 -1.25 7.00
CA SER A 45 2.63 0.19 6.96
C SER A 45 3.25 0.88 8.17
N GLN A 46 3.07 0.34 9.37
CA GLN A 46 3.64 0.91 10.59
C GLN A 46 5.18 0.84 10.55
N ASN A 47 5.76 -0.23 10.05
CA ASN A 47 7.20 -0.34 9.90
C ASN A 47 7.75 0.69 8.92
N ILE A 48 7.05 0.95 7.82
CA ILE A 48 7.42 2.00 6.88
C ILE A 48 7.39 3.36 7.57
N SER A 49 6.34 3.63 8.36
CA SER A 49 6.20 4.89 9.08
C SER A 49 7.33 5.10 10.10
N LEU A 50 7.70 4.04 10.83
CA LEU A 50 8.79 4.10 11.79
C LEU A 50 10.14 4.35 11.10
N PHE A 51 10.37 3.68 9.99
CA PHE A 51 11.59 3.89 9.21
C PHE A 51 11.70 5.32 8.73
N CYS A 52 10.62 5.86 8.17
CA CYS A 52 10.60 7.22 7.67
C CYS A 52 10.85 8.22 8.81
N ALA A 53 10.20 8.04 9.95
CA ALA A 53 10.41 8.90 11.11
C ALA A 53 11.87 8.87 11.57
N ALA A 54 12.47 7.69 11.59
CA ALA A 54 13.86 7.52 12.04
C ALA A 54 14.88 8.14 11.08
N THR A 55 14.55 8.22 9.79
CA THR A 55 15.46 8.71 8.76
C THR A 55 15.16 10.13 8.28
N GLY A 56 14.18 10.81 8.89
CA GLY A 56 13.81 12.17 8.51
C GLY A 56 12.96 12.27 7.25
N LEU A 57 12.40 11.15 6.79
CA LEU A 57 11.48 11.13 5.67
C LEU A 57 10.06 11.33 6.14
N LYS A 58 9.19 11.77 5.24
CA LYS A 58 7.75 11.91 5.49
C LYS A 58 6.99 10.89 4.72
N THR A 59 5.99 10.30 5.36
CA THR A 59 5.06 9.38 4.72
C THR A 59 3.71 9.41 5.44
N VAL A 60 2.68 8.93 4.77
CA VAL A 60 1.37 8.74 5.36
C VAL A 60 0.72 7.52 4.71
N PRO A 61 0.12 6.62 5.49
CA PRO A 61 -0.62 5.51 4.89
C PRO A 61 -1.92 6.02 4.27
N ARG A 62 -2.22 5.57 3.06
CA ARG A 62 -3.44 5.94 2.35
C ARG A 62 -4.17 4.70 1.89
N ALA A 63 -5.46 4.66 2.18
CA ALA A 63 -6.36 3.62 1.67
C ALA A 63 -7.21 4.13 0.51
N MET A 64 -7.43 5.45 0.42
CA MET A 64 -8.20 6.04 -0.66
C MET A 64 -7.32 6.25 -1.89
N MET A 65 -7.54 5.43 -2.90
CA MET A 65 -6.79 5.46 -4.14
C MET A 65 -7.59 4.74 -5.23
N ASP A 66 -7.22 4.93 -6.48
CA ASP A 66 -7.82 4.17 -7.56
C ASP A 66 -7.19 2.77 -7.63
N LYS A 67 -7.75 1.86 -6.85
CA LYS A 67 -7.23 0.49 -6.74
C LYS A 67 -7.35 -0.29 -8.05
N ALA A 68 -8.40 -0.05 -8.81
CA ALA A 68 -8.61 -0.72 -10.09
C ALA A 68 -7.51 -0.32 -11.08
N ARG A 69 -7.15 0.96 -11.13
CA ARG A 69 -6.09 1.44 -12.00
C ARG A 69 -4.72 0.91 -11.59
N ILE A 70 -4.47 0.85 -10.28
CA ILE A 70 -3.22 0.28 -9.76
C ILE A 70 -3.12 -1.19 -10.14
N LYS A 71 -4.20 -1.95 -9.97
CA LYS A 71 -4.26 -3.35 -10.35
C LYS A 71 -3.93 -3.54 -11.84
N GLU A 72 -4.49 -2.70 -12.69
CA GLU A 72 -4.24 -2.73 -14.13
C GLU A 72 -2.78 -2.38 -14.45
N LEU A 73 -2.26 -1.30 -13.89
CA LEU A 73 -0.90 -0.84 -14.17
C LEU A 73 0.17 -1.83 -13.70
N LEU A 74 -0.03 -2.47 -12.57
CA LEU A 74 0.91 -3.44 -12.01
C LEU A 74 0.63 -4.86 -12.49
N LYS A 75 -0.42 -5.07 -13.29
CA LYS A 75 -0.83 -6.38 -13.82
C LYS A 75 -1.06 -7.39 -12.69
N LEU A 76 -1.77 -6.96 -11.67
CA LEU A 76 -2.08 -7.82 -10.54
C LEU A 76 -3.19 -8.82 -10.88
N THR A 77 -3.10 -10.00 -10.29
CA THR A 77 -4.14 -11.02 -10.43
C THR A 77 -5.32 -10.73 -9.48
N ASP A 78 -6.42 -11.47 -9.65
CA ASP A 78 -7.57 -11.33 -8.75
C ASP A 78 -7.26 -11.76 -7.31
N ALA A 79 -6.25 -12.61 -7.12
CA ALA A 79 -5.80 -13.00 -5.79
C ALA A 79 -4.96 -11.93 -5.10
N GLN A 80 -4.52 -10.91 -5.83
CA GLN A 80 -3.67 -9.84 -5.32
C GLN A 80 -4.50 -8.59 -5.05
N THR A 81 -4.54 -8.18 -3.78
CA THR A 81 -5.36 -7.05 -3.33
C THR A 81 -4.47 -5.89 -2.89
N VAL A 82 -4.76 -4.70 -3.39
CA VAL A 82 -4.11 -3.47 -2.97
C VAL A 82 -4.80 -2.96 -1.71
N PHE A 83 -4.06 -2.78 -0.63
CA PHE A 83 -4.63 -2.29 0.63
C PHE A 83 -4.25 -0.86 0.94
N LEU A 84 -2.97 -0.54 0.85
CA LEU A 84 -2.46 0.76 1.27
C LEU A 84 -1.43 1.26 0.27
N ASN A 85 -1.25 2.57 0.27
CA ASN A 85 -0.21 3.23 -0.46
C ASN A 85 0.53 4.18 0.49
N HIS A 86 1.85 4.21 0.37
CA HIS A 86 2.70 5.11 1.13
C HIS A 86 3.47 6.01 0.18
N PRO A 87 3.01 7.24 -0.05
CA PRO A 87 3.88 8.22 -0.67
C PRO A 87 5.00 8.57 0.30
N VAL A 88 6.24 8.55 -0.17
CA VAL A 88 7.42 8.83 0.65
C VAL A 88 8.19 9.98 0.04
N GLY A 89 8.47 10.99 0.84
CA GLY A 89 9.19 12.17 0.40
C GLY A 89 10.05 12.75 1.51
N TYR A 90 10.74 13.83 1.17
CA TYR A 90 11.58 14.51 2.14
C TYR A 90 10.76 15.44 3.00
N ALA A 91 11.18 15.59 4.25
CA ALA A 91 10.65 16.63 5.12
C ALA A 91 11.09 17.99 4.59
N LYS A 92 10.19 18.96 4.67
CA LYS A 92 10.49 20.34 4.33
C LYS A 92 10.98 21.10 5.54
#